data_18bc72298c52b3122dbf7fc28e88bbe0
#
_entry.id   18bc72298c52b3122dbf7fc28e88bbe0
#
_cell.length_a   1.000
_cell.length_b   1.000
_cell.length_c   1.000
_cell.angle_alpha   90.00
_cell.angle_beta   90.00
_cell.angle_gamma   90.00
#
_symmetry.space_group_name_H-M   'P 1'
#
loop_
_entity.id
_entity.type
_entity.pdbx_description
1 polymer ?
#
loop_
_entity_poly.entity_id
_entity_poly.type
_entity_poly.pdbx_seq_one_letter_code
_entity_poly.pdbx_strand_id
1 'polypeptide(L)'
;MNPVLKKRLNKTKKAVQSVYKKAEEILFSKLPPSIGTSLAILLGIAPIILAVYMYYLGKSSHPSSYTVMVTNMKGTGGGSGVIVKNTESESVILSNTHVCEGVLKKGGKIRLVNGEEHVVTGYITDVEHDLCVLTVAADLKNSIKLASKAPEIYSEATITGHPALMPNIITKGHFGGKQIIRIIIGARKCKESDLKDPDIAPFCRFFNMAPIIRDYESQVVSATIMGGSSGSAVLNSDGELSGLVFAGNARGLSYAYIVPFEYVKNFTQKGIEMISSGVKNRPWLLSENENSEEETMSSKEAVALFLQKCLEINSEDTKEAEIDNFCRMIMEIN
;
A
#
# COMPACT_ATOMS: atom_id res chain seq x y z
N MET A 1 7.50 -28.48 4.23
CA MET A 1 7.94 -27.90 5.52
C MET A 1 9.41 -27.53 5.41
N ASN A 2 9.74 -26.23 5.63
CA ASN A 2 11.08 -25.66 5.46
C ASN A 2 12.11 -26.43 6.35
N PRO A 3 13.28 -26.85 5.81
CA PRO A 3 14.30 -27.58 6.55
C PRO A 3 14.82 -26.84 7.80
N VAL A 4 14.85 -25.51 7.77
CA VAL A 4 15.23 -24.65 8.91
C VAL A 4 14.19 -24.74 10.05
N LEU A 5 12.90 -24.77 9.69
CA LEU A 5 11.81 -24.91 10.66
C LEU A 5 11.84 -26.31 11.33
N LYS A 6 12.11 -27.35 10.55
CA LYS A 6 12.26 -28.73 11.03
C LYS A 6 13.42 -28.87 12.01
N LYS A 7 14.54 -28.19 11.72
CA LYS A 7 15.74 -28.18 12.59
C LYS A 7 15.49 -27.43 13.91
N ARG A 8 14.78 -26.29 13.86
CA ARG A 8 14.36 -25.52 15.06
C ARG A 8 13.37 -26.34 15.90
N LEU A 9 12.34 -26.93 15.29
CA LEU A 9 11.35 -27.76 15.99
C LEU A 9 11.99 -28.93 16.70
N ASN A 10 12.95 -29.62 16.08
CA ASN A 10 13.66 -30.74 16.67
C ASN A 10 14.60 -30.31 17.84
N LYS A 11 15.20 -29.10 17.75
CA LYS A 11 16.02 -28.54 18.84
C LYS A 11 15.17 -28.17 20.05
N THR A 12 13.99 -27.58 19.81
CA THR A 12 13.04 -27.26 20.89
C THR A 12 12.46 -28.50 21.52
N LYS A 13 12.13 -29.54 20.74
CA LYS A 13 11.66 -30.85 21.25
C LYS A 13 12.66 -31.51 22.15
N LYS A 14 13.96 -31.52 21.80
CA LYS A 14 15.03 -32.05 22.64
C LYS A 14 15.23 -31.25 23.92
N ALA A 15 15.15 -29.91 23.86
CA ALA A 15 15.27 -29.04 25.03
C ALA A 15 14.11 -29.27 26.01
N VAL A 16 12.87 -29.34 25.51
CA VAL A 16 11.66 -29.62 26.31
C VAL A 16 11.75 -31.01 26.97
N GLN A 17 12.18 -32.04 26.24
CA GLN A 17 12.38 -33.39 26.80
C GLN A 17 13.45 -33.41 27.89
N SER A 18 14.54 -32.65 27.74
CA SER A 18 15.60 -32.56 28.76
C SER A 18 15.13 -31.90 30.06
N VAL A 19 14.37 -30.81 29.92
CA VAL A 19 13.76 -30.10 31.07
C VAL A 19 12.72 -30.98 31.76
N TYR A 20 11.91 -31.71 30.99
CA TYR A 20 10.89 -32.62 31.50
C TYR A 20 11.54 -33.73 32.34
N LYS A 21 12.59 -34.40 31.82
CA LYS A 21 13.31 -35.49 32.51
C LYS A 21 13.95 -35.01 33.82
N LYS A 22 14.51 -33.80 33.83
CA LYS A 22 15.11 -33.18 35.00
C LYS A 22 14.08 -32.78 36.06
N ALA A 23 12.92 -32.32 35.64
CA ALA A 23 11.80 -31.99 36.52
C ALA A 23 11.17 -33.26 37.13
N GLU A 24 11.09 -34.33 36.35
CA GLU A 24 10.61 -35.65 36.78
C GLU A 24 11.51 -36.22 37.89
N GLU A 25 12.83 -36.22 37.72
CA GLU A 25 13.81 -36.68 38.73
C GLU A 25 13.74 -35.87 40.04
N ILE A 26 13.55 -34.57 39.99
CA ILE A 26 13.52 -33.70 41.17
C ILE A 26 12.18 -33.80 41.93
N LEU A 27 11.07 -33.91 41.24
CA LEU A 27 9.71 -33.84 41.79
C LEU A 27 9.22 -35.20 42.30
N PHE A 28 9.53 -36.30 41.62
CA PHE A 28 9.03 -37.63 42.01
C PHE A 28 9.80 -38.27 43.17
N SER A 29 11.01 -37.80 43.48
CA SER A 29 11.80 -38.36 44.62
C SER A 29 11.35 -37.86 45.99
N LYS A 30 10.47 -36.83 46.08
CA LYS A 30 10.14 -36.17 47.37
C LYS A 30 8.66 -35.94 47.66
N LEU A 31 7.73 -36.34 46.76
CA LEU A 31 6.30 -36.06 46.92
C LEU A 31 5.48 -37.36 47.14
N PRO A 32 4.38 -37.31 47.95
CA PRO A 32 3.42 -38.40 48.09
C PRO A 32 2.82 -38.79 46.73
N PRO A 33 2.54 -40.08 46.49
CA PRO A 33 2.07 -40.57 45.17
C PRO A 33 0.82 -39.87 44.60
N SER A 34 -0.09 -39.45 45.46
CA SER A 34 -1.35 -38.74 45.07
C SER A 34 -1.10 -37.33 44.59
N ILE A 35 -0.09 -36.64 45.08
CA ILE A 35 0.28 -35.28 44.67
C ILE A 35 1.20 -35.32 43.43
N GLY A 36 2.07 -36.36 43.35
CA GLY A 36 2.95 -36.58 42.24
C GLY A 36 2.23 -36.77 40.90
N THR A 37 1.15 -37.57 40.88
CA THR A 37 0.36 -37.82 39.67
C THR A 37 -0.36 -36.56 39.16
N SER A 38 -0.97 -35.77 40.04
CA SER A 38 -1.67 -34.52 39.66
C SER A 38 -0.69 -33.48 39.15
N LEU A 39 0.52 -33.38 39.76
CA LEU A 39 1.56 -32.45 39.32
C LEU A 39 2.19 -32.86 37.99
N ALA A 40 2.35 -34.17 37.75
CA ALA A 40 2.84 -34.73 36.48
C ALA A 40 1.88 -34.47 35.33
N ILE A 41 0.56 -34.57 35.56
CA ILE A 41 -0.47 -34.24 34.57
C ILE A 41 -0.44 -32.73 34.24
N LEU A 42 -0.33 -31.88 35.26
CA LEU A 42 -0.22 -30.40 35.06
C LEU A 42 1.04 -30.01 34.29
N LEU A 43 2.22 -30.62 34.64
CA LEU A 43 3.48 -30.36 33.96
C LEU A 43 3.52 -30.94 32.53
N GLY A 44 2.78 -32.00 32.27
CA GLY A 44 2.63 -32.58 30.94
C GLY A 44 1.69 -31.75 30.02
N ILE A 45 0.64 -31.15 30.57
CA ILE A 45 -0.36 -30.38 29.82
C ILE A 45 0.08 -28.92 29.62
N ALA A 46 0.72 -28.30 30.61
CA ALA A 46 1.17 -26.91 30.56
C ALA A 46 2.05 -26.57 29.33
N PRO A 47 3.11 -27.35 28.96
CA PRO A 47 3.88 -27.06 27.77
C PRO A 47 3.10 -27.28 26.46
N ILE A 48 2.10 -28.16 26.45
CA ILE A 48 1.22 -28.35 25.28
C ILE A 48 0.32 -27.13 25.14
N ILE A 49 -0.30 -26.68 26.22
CA ILE A 49 -1.12 -25.43 26.22
C ILE A 49 -0.25 -24.25 25.82
N LEU A 50 0.96 -24.12 26.37
CA LEU A 50 1.88 -23.04 26.02
C LEU A 50 2.32 -23.14 24.55
N ALA A 51 2.60 -24.33 24.03
CA ALA A 51 2.96 -24.53 22.62
C ALA A 51 1.79 -24.20 21.68
N VAL A 52 0.56 -24.59 22.04
CA VAL A 52 -0.66 -24.25 21.32
C VAL A 52 -0.92 -22.74 21.40
N TYR A 53 -0.78 -22.14 22.56
CA TYR A 53 -0.90 -20.70 22.76
C TYR A 53 0.15 -19.91 21.96
N MET A 54 1.41 -20.33 22.00
CA MET A 54 2.49 -19.74 21.19
C MET A 54 2.28 -19.97 19.68
N TYR A 55 1.71 -21.11 19.28
CA TYR A 55 1.33 -21.36 17.89
C TYR A 55 0.21 -20.40 17.43
N TYR A 56 -0.79 -20.15 18.27
CA TYR A 56 -1.87 -19.19 17.96
C TYR A 56 -1.41 -17.74 18.06
N LEU A 57 -0.53 -17.37 19.01
CA LEU A 57 0.09 -16.05 19.09
C LEU A 57 1.08 -15.81 17.95
N GLY A 58 1.80 -16.85 17.50
CA GLY A 58 2.74 -16.78 16.38
C GLY A 58 2.08 -16.84 15.00
N LYS A 59 0.77 -16.98 14.95
CA LYS A 59 0.00 -16.78 13.72
C LYS A 59 -0.18 -15.27 13.48
N SER A 60 0.94 -14.56 13.25
CA SER A 60 0.85 -13.27 12.60
C SER A 60 0.13 -13.52 11.27
N SER A 61 -0.95 -12.81 11.02
CA SER A 61 -1.67 -12.90 9.75
C SER A 61 -0.63 -12.70 8.62
N HIS A 62 -0.59 -13.63 7.68
CA HIS A 62 0.32 -13.51 6.53
C HIS A 62 0.05 -12.16 5.84
N PRO A 63 1.06 -11.41 5.38
CA PRO A 63 0.88 -10.10 4.74
C PRO A 63 -0.20 -10.04 3.65
N SER A 64 -0.44 -11.16 2.97
CA SER A 64 -1.52 -11.28 2.00
C SER A 64 -2.94 -11.23 2.58
N SER A 65 -3.12 -11.43 3.87
CA SER A 65 -4.46 -11.54 4.47
C SER A 65 -5.15 -10.20 4.69
N TYR A 66 -4.42 -9.08 4.61
CA TYR A 66 -4.97 -7.73 4.75
C TYR A 66 -4.75 -6.85 3.52
N THR A 67 -4.23 -7.39 2.43
CA THR A 67 -4.14 -6.66 1.16
C THR A 67 -5.23 -7.08 0.19
N VAL A 68 -5.74 -6.14 -0.57
CA VAL A 68 -6.80 -6.34 -1.54
C VAL A 68 -6.44 -5.70 -2.88
N MET A 69 -6.92 -6.27 -3.94
CA MET A 69 -6.92 -5.63 -5.26
C MET A 69 -8.13 -4.69 -5.34
N VAL A 70 -7.91 -3.44 -5.73
CA VAL A 70 -8.97 -2.44 -5.96
C VAL A 70 -9.15 -2.29 -7.46
N THR A 71 -10.34 -2.59 -7.98
CA THR A 71 -10.59 -2.56 -9.44
C THR A 71 -11.92 -1.90 -9.78
N ASN A 72 -12.03 -1.44 -11.04
CA ASN A 72 -13.33 -1.11 -11.62
C ASN A 72 -14.21 -2.38 -11.73
N MET A 73 -15.50 -2.21 -11.99
CA MET A 73 -16.45 -3.34 -12.09
C MET A 73 -16.04 -4.37 -13.14
N LYS A 74 -15.34 -3.95 -14.22
CA LYS A 74 -14.87 -4.84 -15.30
C LYS A 74 -13.57 -5.58 -14.94
N GLY A 75 -12.84 -5.16 -13.90
CA GLY A 75 -11.52 -5.72 -13.54
C GLY A 75 -10.38 -5.37 -14.52
N THR A 76 -10.56 -4.33 -15.35
CA THR A 76 -9.59 -3.97 -16.40
C THR A 76 -8.62 -2.86 -15.97
N GLY A 77 -8.81 -2.26 -14.82
CA GLY A 77 -7.94 -1.22 -14.27
C GLY A 77 -8.09 -1.16 -12.77
N GLY A 78 -7.03 -0.75 -12.08
CA GLY A 78 -7.05 -0.68 -10.64
C GLY A 78 -5.67 -0.55 -10.02
N GLY A 79 -5.61 -0.85 -8.75
CA GLY A 79 -4.43 -0.83 -7.91
C GLY A 79 -4.57 -1.78 -6.73
N SER A 80 -3.88 -1.45 -5.68
CA SER A 80 -3.85 -2.19 -4.41
C SER A 80 -4.59 -1.42 -3.32
N GLY A 81 -4.92 -2.11 -2.25
CA GLY A 81 -5.41 -1.52 -1.03
C GLY A 81 -5.03 -2.36 0.18
N VAL A 82 -5.13 -1.78 1.36
CA VAL A 82 -4.82 -2.45 2.62
C VAL A 82 -5.95 -2.26 3.62
N ILE A 83 -6.42 -3.35 4.22
CA ILE A 83 -7.51 -3.35 5.20
C ILE A 83 -6.97 -2.78 6.50
N VAL A 84 -7.49 -1.63 6.93
CA VAL A 84 -7.04 -0.90 8.13
C VAL A 84 -7.99 -1.00 9.31
N LYS A 85 -9.26 -1.34 9.05
CA LYS A 85 -10.27 -1.59 10.09
C LYS A 85 -11.32 -2.58 9.62
N ASN A 86 -11.76 -3.44 10.53
CA ASN A 86 -12.90 -4.33 10.34
C ASN A 86 -13.89 -4.17 11.47
N THR A 87 -15.17 -4.29 11.13
CA THR A 87 -16.29 -4.53 12.04
C THR A 87 -17.11 -5.72 11.52
N GLU A 88 -18.10 -6.18 12.25
CA GLU A 88 -18.97 -7.28 11.81
C GLU A 88 -19.73 -6.98 10.51
N SER A 89 -19.94 -5.72 10.18
CA SER A 89 -20.76 -5.30 9.03
C SER A 89 -20.02 -4.49 7.97
N GLU A 90 -18.81 -3.99 8.27
CA GLU A 90 -18.09 -3.08 7.38
C GLU A 90 -16.58 -3.19 7.57
N SER A 91 -15.85 -3.11 6.47
CA SER A 91 -14.40 -2.98 6.46
C SER A 91 -13.96 -1.70 5.77
N VAL A 92 -12.89 -1.11 6.29
CA VAL A 92 -12.24 0.10 5.78
C VAL A 92 -10.90 -0.27 5.17
N ILE A 93 -10.70 0.15 3.94
CA ILE A 93 -9.49 -0.14 3.15
C ILE A 93 -8.81 1.19 2.80
N LEU A 94 -7.51 1.28 3.00
CA LEU A 94 -6.66 2.39 2.58
C LEU A 94 -6.10 2.12 1.19
N SER A 95 -6.08 3.13 0.32
CA SER A 95 -5.52 3.11 -1.03
C SER A 95 -5.06 4.53 -1.41
N ASN A 96 -4.78 4.78 -2.69
CA ASN A 96 -4.45 6.11 -3.20
C ASN A 96 -5.67 6.81 -3.80
N THR A 97 -5.66 8.15 -3.79
CA THR A 97 -6.68 8.98 -4.46
C THR A 97 -6.78 8.63 -5.93
N HIS A 98 -5.67 8.58 -6.65
CA HIS A 98 -5.67 8.29 -8.09
C HIS A 98 -6.21 6.88 -8.41
N VAL A 99 -6.07 5.90 -7.51
CA VAL A 99 -6.71 4.58 -7.65
C VAL A 99 -8.22 4.71 -7.43
N CYS A 100 -8.65 5.37 -6.36
CA CYS A 100 -10.07 5.53 -6.05
C CYS A 100 -10.80 6.32 -7.15
N GLU A 101 -10.28 7.47 -7.55
CA GLU A 101 -10.88 8.31 -8.60
C GLU A 101 -10.83 7.63 -9.98
N GLY A 102 -9.73 6.95 -10.29
CA GLY A 102 -9.56 6.27 -11.57
C GLY A 102 -10.49 5.08 -11.78
N VAL A 103 -10.85 4.36 -10.72
CA VAL A 103 -11.62 3.12 -10.84
C VAL A 103 -13.02 3.17 -10.24
N LEU A 104 -13.27 4.04 -9.25
CA LEU A 104 -14.52 4.05 -8.50
C LEU A 104 -15.56 5.05 -9.01
N LYS A 105 -15.21 5.98 -9.89
CA LYS A 105 -16.16 6.97 -10.49
C LYS A 105 -17.43 6.33 -11.04
N LYS A 106 -17.34 5.12 -11.60
CA LYS A 106 -18.46 4.36 -12.20
C LYS A 106 -18.78 3.08 -11.42
N GLY A 107 -18.43 3.07 -10.13
CA GLY A 107 -18.47 1.89 -9.28
C GLY A 107 -17.23 1.00 -9.41
N GLY A 108 -16.90 0.30 -8.33
CA GLY A 108 -15.75 -0.58 -8.27
C GLY A 108 -15.91 -1.66 -7.22
N LYS A 109 -14.95 -2.55 -7.20
CA LYS A 109 -14.91 -3.68 -6.30
C LYS A 109 -13.51 -3.90 -5.75
N ILE A 110 -13.44 -4.53 -4.60
CA ILE A 110 -12.21 -5.13 -4.12
C ILE A 110 -12.24 -6.63 -4.37
N ARG A 111 -11.05 -7.23 -4.49
CA ARG A 111 -10.85 -8.66 -4.59
C ARG A 111 -9.81 -9.11 -3.59
N LEU A 112 -10.17 -10.07 -2.75
CA LEU A 112 -9.29 -10.72 -1.80
C LEU A 112 -8.38 -11.73 -2.50
N VAL A 113 -7.32 -12.15 -1.81
CA VAL A 113 -6.37 -13.17 -2.32
C VAL A 113 -7.04 -14.53 -2.59
N ASN A 114 -8.08 -14.86 -1.82
CA ASN A 114 -8.88 -16.08 -2.02
C ASN A 114 -9.85 -16.00 -3.23
N GLY A 115 -9.87 -14.84 -3.92
CA GLY A 115 -10.74 -14.59 -5.07
C GLY A 115 -12.13 -14.02 -4.74
N GLU A 116 -12.46 -13.86 -3.46
CA GLU A 116 -13.72 -13.25 -3.00
C GLU A 116 -13.76 -11.78 -3.40
N GLU A 117 -14.92 -11.31 -3.88
CA GLU A 117 -15.11 -9.94 -4.36
C GLU A 117 -16.19 -9.23 -3.56
N HIS A 118 -15.97 -7.95 -3.24
CA HIS A 118 -16.96 -7.09 -2.58
C HIS A 118 -17.05 -5.76 -3.30
N VAL A 119 -18.28 -5.26 -3.48
CA VAL A 119 -18.52 -3.95 -4.09
C VAL A 119 -18.17 -2.85 -3.11
N VAL A 120 -17.47 -1.82 -3.60
CA VAL A 120 -17.15 -0.62 -2.83
C VAL A 120 -18.43 0.18 -2.59
N THR A 121 -18.70 0.52 -1.33
CA THR A 121 -19.91 1.23 -0.92
C THR A 121 -19.71 2.73 -0.78
N GLY A 122 -18.46 3.19 -0.65
CA GLY A 122 -18.10 4.61 -0.56
C GLY A 122 -16.61 4.80 -0.45
N TYR A 123 -16.15 6.04 -0.65
CA TYR A 123 -14.75 6.39 -0.45
C TYR A 123 -14.59 7.87 -0.06
N ILE A 124 -13.47 8.18 0.57
CA ILE A 124 -13.05 9.52 0.98
C ILE A 124 -11.61 9.71 0.49
N THR A 125 -11.29 10.83 -0.15
CA THR A 125 -9.97 11.11 -0.71
C THR A 125 -9.28 12.28 -0.01
N ASP A 126 -7.96 12.20 0.05
CA ASP A 126 -7.04 13.30 0.33
C ASP A 126 -6.15 13.49 -0.91
N VAL A 127 -6.52 14.47 -1.73
CA VAL A 127 -5.85 14.75 -2.99
C VAL A 127 -4.46 15.33 -2.78
N GLU A 128 -4.22 15.99 -1.64
CA GLU A 128 -2.93 16.61 -1.30
C GLU A 128 -1.84 15.57 -1.06
N HIS A 129 -2.19 14.45 -0.44
CA HIS A 129 -1.24 13.38 -0.11
C HIS A 129 -1.46 12.10 -0.92
N ASP A 130 -2.35 12.14 -1.91
CA ASP A 130 -2.73 10.99 -2.73
C ASP A 130 -3.20 9.78 -1.89
N LEU A 131 -4.01 10.02 -0.88
CA LEU A 131 -4.58 9.01 0.00
C LEU A 131 -6.08 8.86 -0.18
N CYS A 132 -6.57 7.64 -0.07
CA CYS A 132 -7.99 7.31 -0.13
C CYS A 132 -8.32 6.24 0.91
N VAL A 133 -9.42 6.39 1.64
CA VAL A 133 -10.07 5.28 2.34
C VAL A 133 -11.35 4.92 1.61
N LEU A 134 -11.59 3.63 1.43
CA LEU A 134 -12.81 3.10 0.83
C LEU A 134 -13.46 2.07 1.75
N THR A 135 -14.77 1.86 1.58
CA THR A 135 -15.55 0.95 2.42
C THR A 135 -16.21 -0.15 1.61
N VAL A 136 -16.38 -1.30 2.26
CA VAL A 136 -17.19 -2.41 1.76
C VAL A 136 -18.09 -2.91 2.88
N ALA A 137 -19.33 -3.32 2.53
CA ALA A 137 -20.31 -3.81 3.49
C ALA A 137 -20.07 -5.31 3.81
N ALA A 138 -18.90 -5.62 4.35
CA ALA A 138 -18.49 -6.99 4.71
C ALA A 138 -17.42 -6.95 5.81
N ASP A 139 -17.40 -8.01 6.65
CA ASP A 139 -16.29 -8.29 7.55
C ASP A 139 -15.20 -9.10 6.83
N LEU A 140 -14.10 -8.45 6.49
CA LEU A 140 -12.97 -9.08 5.79
C LEU A 140 -12.01 -9.83 6.73
N LYS A 141 -12.36 -9.96 8.02
CA LYS A 141 -11.70 -10.74 9.07
C LYS A 141 -10.35 -10.22 9.55
N ASN A 142 -9.53 -9.66 8.67
CA ASN A 142 -8.18 -9.22 8.99
C ASN A 142 -8.03 -7.72 8.74
N SER A 143 -7.26 -7.07 9.59
CA SER A 143 -6.81 -5.69 9.37
C SER A 143 -5.36 -5.56 9.81
N ILE A 144 -4.64 -4.63 9.19
CA ILE A 144 -3.27 -4.35 9.56
C ILE A 144 -3.22 -3.40 10.75
N LYS A 145 -2.17 -3.54 11.54
CA LYS A 145 -1.83 -2.57 12.58
C LYS A 145 -1.00 -1.44 11.99
N LEU A 146 -1.34 -0.20 12.30
CA LEU A 146 -0.51 0.96 12.01
C LEU A 146 0.72 0.96 12.92
N ALA A 147 1.89 1.30 12.38
CA ALA A 147 3.10 1.48 13.16
C ALA A 147 2.91 2.57 14.23
N SER A 148 3.64 2.46 15.32
CA SER A 148 3.60 3.46 16.40
C SER A 148 4.45 4.68 16.09
N LYS A 149 5.54 4.50 15.32
CA LYS A 149 6.51 5.54 14.92
C LYS A 149 6.86 5.42 13.43
N ALA A 150 7.38 6.50 12.87
CA ALA A 150 7.92 6.51 11.52
C ALA A 150 9.09 5.51 11.39
N PRO A 151 9.24 4.89 10.20
CA PRO A 151 10.35 3.96 9.97
C PRO A 151 11.69 4.71 9.94
N GLU A 152 12.72 4.07 10.46
CA GLU A 152 14.08 4.59 10.40
C GLU A 152 14.69 4.37 9.01
N ILE A 153 15.49 5.33 8.54
CA ILE A 153 16.24 5.20 7.28
C ILE A 153 17.16 3.98 7.39
N TYR A 154 17.25 3.20 6.32
CA TYR A 154 17.96 1.92 6.20
C TYR A 154 17.34 0.75 6.96
N SER A 155 16.22 0.92 7.69
CA SER A 155 15.49 -0.22 8.24
C SER A 155 14.81 -1.04 7.13
N GLU A 156 14.53 -2.32 7.41
CA GLU A 156 13.88 -3.21 6.45
C GLU A 156 12.47 -2.74 6.12
N ALA A 157 12.11 -2.81 4.83
CA ALA A 157 10.78 -2.55 4.31
C ALA A 157 10.26 -3.78 3.56
N THR A 158 8.99 -4.11 3.76
CA THR A 158 8.28 -5.12 2.97
C THR A 158 7.10 -4.47 2.28
N ILE A 159 7.04 -4.53 0.95
CA ILE A 159 5.90 -4.07 0.16
C ILE A 159 5.03 -5.26 -0.18
N THR A 160 3.72 -5.15 0.03
CA THR A 160 2.75 -6.19 -0.32
C THR A 160 1.54 -5.58 -1.01
N GLY A 161 1.15 -6.14 -2.16
CA GLY A 161 0.06 -5.63 -2.98
C GLY A 161 -0.14 -6.40 -4.28
N HIS A 162 -0.73 -5.76 -5.28
CA HIS A 162 -1.21 -6.40 -6.51
C HIS A 162 -0.63 -5.75 -7.78
N PRO A 163 0.71 -5.77 -7.98
CA PRO A 163 1.33 -5.24 -9.19
C PRO A 163 0.74 -5.92 -10.45
N ALA A 164 0.47 -5.13 -11.48
CA ALA A 164 -0.19 -5.55 -12.72
C ALA A 164 -1.52 -6.33 -12.51
N LEU A 165 -2.21 -6.06 -11.40
CA LEU A 165 -3.41 -6.79 -10.96
C LEU A 165 -3.16 -8.30 -10.78
N MET A 166 -1.91 -8.68 -10.51
CA MET A 166 -1.56 -10.06 -10.16
C MET A 166 -1.93 -10.37 -8.70
N PRO A 167 -2.19 -11.65 -8.39
CA PRO A 167 -2.40 -12.05 -7.00
C PRO A 167 -1.18 -11.71 -6.15
N ASN A 168 -1.41 -11.06 -5.07
CA ASN A 168 -0.52 -10.57 -4.02
C ASN A 168 0.99 -10.89 -4.16
N ILE A 169 1.77 -9.89 -4.54
CA ILE A 169 3.22 -9.97 -4.66
C ILE A 169 3.85 -9.28 -3.45
N ILE A 170 4.90 -9.90 -2.91
CA ILE A 170 5.69 -9.36 -1.81
C ILE A 170 7.08 -9.06 -2.33
N THR A 171 7.52 -7.81 -2.16
CA THR A 171 8.90 -7.40 -2.43
C THR A 171 9.54 -6.86 -1.14
N LYS A 172 10.85 -6.95 -1.05
CA LYS A 172 11.62 -6.51 0.12
C LYS A 172 12.65 -5.48 -0.28
N GLY A 173 12.94 -4.57 0.61
CA GLY A 173 13.92 -3.51 0.44
C GLY A 173 14.20 -2.80 1.75
N HIS A 174 14.58 -1.52 1.67
CA HIS A 174 14.91 -0.71 2.83
C HIS A 174 14.30 0.68 2.68
N PHE A 175 13.90 1.28 3.79
CA PHE A 175 13.47 2.66 3.82
C PHE A 175 14.64 3.60 3.54
N GLY A 176 14.46 4.51 2.59
CA GLY A 176 15.38 5.60 2.25
C GLY A 176 14.95 6.94 2.83
N GLY A 177 15.57 8.00 2.32
CA GLY A 177 15.28 9.38 2.70
C GLY A 177 13.96 9.89 2.15
N LYS A 178 13.54 11.06 2.65
CA LYS A 178 12.40 11.82 2.12
C LYS A 178 12.86 12.78 1.03
N GLN A 179 11.97 13.04 0.06
CA GLN A 179 12.16 14.00 -1.01
C GLN A 179 10.82 14.50 -1.55
N ILE A 180 10.84 15.61 -2.25
CA ILE A 180 9.70 16.07 -3.04
C ILE A 180 9.82 15.47 -4.44
N ILE A 181 8.76 14.86 -4.93
CA ILE A 181 8.66 14.40 -6.32
C ILE A 181 7.55 15.16 -7.03
N ARG A 182 7.77 15.45 -8.30
CA ARG A 182 6.84 16.16 -9.16
C ARG A 182 6.16 15.19 -10.11
N ILE A 183 4.82 15.16 -10.11
CA ILE A 183 4.04 14.21 -10.91
C ILE A 183 3.01 14.96 -11.75
N ILE A 184 2.82 14.54 -13.00
CA ILE A 184 1.71 14.96 -13.85
C ILE A 184 0.46 14.18 -13.44
N ILE A 185 -0.49 14.86 -12.84
CA ILE A 185 -1.77 14.27 -12.38
C ILE A 185 -2.90 14.41 -13.41
N GLY A 186 -2.68 15.15 -14.49
CA GLY A 186 -3.64 15.35 -15.58
C GLY A 186 -3.18 16.40 -16.56
N ALA A 187 -4.04 16.75 -17.49
CA ALA A 187 -3.84 17.87 -18.39
C ALA A 187 -5.17 18.58 -18.66
N ARG A 188 -5.09 19.86 -18.99
CA ARG A 188 -6.22 20.72 -19.33
C ARG A 188 -5.91 21.58 -20.57
N LYS A 189 -6.92 22.19 -21.17
CA LYS A 189 -6.70 23.18 -22.23
C LYS A 189 -5.84 24.34 -21.73
N CYS A 190 -4.97 24.86 -22.58
CA CYS A 190 -4.10 25.99 -22.27
C CYS A 190 -4.89 27.29 -22.11
N LYS A 191 -4.46 28.10 -21.16
CA LYS A 191 -4.89 29.48 -20.94
C LYS A 191 -3.78 30.44 -21.39
N GLU A 192 -4.12 31.70 -21.67
CA GLU A 192 -3.10 32.72 -22.02
C GLU A 192 -2.03 32.91 -20.94
N SER A 193 -2.42 32.74 -19.68
CA SER A 193 -1.47 32.80 -18.55
C SER A 193 -0.40 31.71 -18.60
N ASP A 194 -0.73 30.53 -19.12
CA ASP A 194 0.16 29.37 -19.18
C ASP A 194 1.34 29.61 -20.13
N LEU A 195 1.15 30.44 -21.16
CA LEU A 195 2.22 30.82 -22.08
C LEU A 195 3.30 31.71 -21.46
N LYS A 196 3.03 32.27 -20.27
CA LYS A 196 3.99 33.07 -19.48
C LYS A 196 4.76 32.26 -18.46
N ASP A 197 4.28 31.04 -18.16
CA ASP A 197 4.93 30.14 -17.23
C ASP A 197 6.00 29.32 -17.97
N PRO A 198 7.29 29.44 -17.61
CA PRO A 198 8.37 28.77 -18.32
C PRO A 198 8.28 27.25 -18.27
N ASP A 199 7.67 26.69 -17.22
CA ASP A 199 7.52 25.23 -17.05
C ASP A 199 6.33 24.68 -17.85
N ILE A 200 5.29 25.50 -18.10
CA ILE A 200 4.04 25.10 -18.77
C ILE A 200 3.97 25.55 -20.24
N ALA A 201 4.59 26.70 -20.55
CA ALA A 201 4.52 27.26 -21.90
C ALA A 201 4.97 26.29 -23.02
N PRO A 202 6.01 25.46 -22.86
CA PRO A 202 6.38 24.47 -23.87
C PRO A 202 5.25 23.49 -24.15
N PHE A 203 4.56 22.99 -23.12
CA PHE A 203 3.42 22.09 -23.29
C PHE A 203 2.29 22.73 -24.10
N CYS A 204 2.00 23.99 -23.82
CA CYS A 204 0.95 24.70 -24.53
C CYS A 204 1.33 24.95 -25.99
N ARG A 205 2.59 25.28 -26.29
CA ARG A 205 3.06 25.54 -27.67
C ARG A 205 3.06 24.28 -28.54
N PHE A 206 3.45 23.14 -27.97
CA PHE A 206 3.60 21.91 -28.73
C PHE A 206 2.36 21.01 -28.73
N PHE A 207 1.63 20.98 -27.61
CA PHE A 207 0.53 20.03 -27.43
C PHE A 207 -0.85 20.69 -27.32
N ASN A 208 -0.91 22.02 -27.20
CA ASN A 208 -2.11 22.77 -26.92
C ASN A 208 -2.82 22.33 -25.61
N MET A 209 -2.06 21.74 -24.71
CA MET A 209 -2.50 21.21 -23.42
C MET A 209 -1.50 21.61 -22.33
N ALA A 210 -2.01 22.09 -21.21
CA ALA A 210 -1.24 22.40 -20.02
C ALA A 210 -1.25 21.20 -19.07
N PRO A 211 -0.11 20.67 -18.62
CA PRO A 211 -0.09 19.63 -17.61
C PRO A 211 -0.58 20.18 -16.27
N ILE A 212 -1.32 19.36 -15.55
CA ILE A 212 -1.62 19.60 -14.14
C ILE A 212 -0.54 18.89 -13.34
N ILE A 213 0.38 19.69 -12.81
CA ILE A 213 1.56 19.18 -12.08
C ILE A 213 1.29 19.32 -10.58
N ARG A 214 1.70 18.33 -9.81
CA ARG A 214 1.64 18.38 -8.35
C ARG A 214 2.94 17.87 -7.75
N ASP A 215 3.40 18.56 -6.73
CA ASP A 215 4.54 18.16 -5.91
C ASP A 215 4.04 17.35 -4.70
N TYR A 216 4.64 16.18 -4.48
CA TYR A 216 4.33 15.32 -3.35
C TYR A 216 5.55 15.10 -2.48
N GLU A 217 5.42 15.29 -1.16
CA GLU A 217 6.41 14.77 -0.23
C GLU A 217 6.35 13.24 -0.25
N SER A 218 7.48 12.62 -0.47
CA SER A 218 7.60 11.16 -0.56
C SER A 218 8.77 10.65 0.27
N GLN A 219 8.70 9.38 0.66
CA GLN A 219 9.85 8.64 1.15
C GLN A 219 10.20 7.55 0.14
N VAL A 220 11.49 7.29 -0.06
CA VAL A 220 11.97 6.26 -0.98
C VAL A 220 12.03 4.92 -0.28
N VAL A 221 11.71 3.84 -1.02
CA VAL A 221 11.95 2.45 -0.59
C VAL A 221 12.68 1.72 -1.72
N SER A 222 13.80 1.07 -1.42
CA SER A 222 14.60 0.31 -2.38
C SER A 222 13.94 -1.05 -2.69
N ALA A 223 12.78 -1.03 -3.33
CA ALA A 223 12.03 -2.24 -3.69
C ALA A 223 11.41 -2.11 -5.08
N THR A 224 11.36 -3.22 -5.82
CA THR A 224 10.77 -3.25 -7.16
C THR A 224 9.24 -3.14 -7.07
N ILE A 225 8.68 -2.24 -7.86
CA ILE A 225 7.24 -2.08 -8.06
C ILE A 225 6.92 -1.94 -9.55
N MET A 226 5.64 -2.03 -9.89
CA MET A 226 5.12 -1.79 -11.24
C MET A 226 3.70 -1.25 -11.20
N GLY A 227 3.12 -0.91 -12.34
CA GLY A 227 1.72 -0.46 -12.43
C GLY A 227 0.79 -1.42 -11.68
N GLY A 228 -0.16 -0.88 -10.90
CA GLY A 228 -1.01 -1.65 -9.99
C GLY A 228 -0.44 -1.79 -8.56
N SER A 229 0.83 -1.44 -8.32
CA SER A 229 1.39 -1.38 -6.97
C SER A 229 0.87 -0.19 -6.15
N SER A 230 0.30 0.83 -6.78
CA SER A 230 -0.34 1.96 -6.08
C SER A 230 -1.36 1.45 -5.06
N GLY A 231 -1.27 1.94 -3.81
CA GLY A 231 -2.07 1.46 -2.69
C GLY A 231 -1.52 0.22 -1.98
N SER A 232 -0.35 -0.31 -2.39
CA SER A 232 0.32 -1.40 -1.68
C SER A 232 0.79 -0.96 -0.30
N ALA A 233 0.61 -1.84 0.69
CA ALA A 233 1.11 -1.63 2.03
C ALA A 233 2.65 -1.69 2.07
N VAL A 234 3.26 -0.74 2.76
CA VAL A 234 4.68 -0.77 3.11
C VAL A 234 4.81 -1.02 4.60
N LEU A 235 5.44 -2.12 4.96
CA LEU A 235 5.55 -2.63 6.32
C LEU A 235 6.95 -2.43 6.85
N ASN A 236 7.06 -2.12 8.14
CA ASN A 236 8.32 -2.15 8.89
C ASN A 236 8.71 -3.60 9.25
N SER A 237 9.82 -3.78 9.94
CA SER A 237 10.33 -5.07 10.42
C SER A 237 9.36 -5.82 11.34
N ASP A 238 8.47 -5.11 12.03
CA ASP A 238 7.45 -5.68 12.92
C ASP A 238 6.19 -6.10 12.17
N GLY A 239 6.12 -5.87 10.85
CA GLY A 239 4.96 -6.15 10.00
C GLY A 239 3.83 -5.13 10.15
N GLU A 240 4.11 -3.94 10.68
CA GLU A 240 3.14 -2.86 10.87
C GLU A 240 3.17 -1.89 9.68
N LEU A 241 2.01 -1.33 9.33
CA LEU A 241 1.86 -0.38 8.22
C LEU A 241 2.62 0.92 8.50
N SER A 242 3.62 1.22 7.69
CA SER A 242 4.54 2.35 7.83
C SER A 242 4.60 3.27 6.62
N GLY A 243 3.83 2.98 5.58
CA GLY A 243 3.74 3.78 4.36
C GLY A 243 2.79 3.16 3.35
N LEU A 244 2.51 3.87 2.27
CA LEU A 244 1.67 3.40 1.16
C LEU A 244 2.36 3.72 -0.16
N VAL A 245 2.53 2.73 -1.03
CA VAL A 245 3.11 2.96 -2.37
C VAL A 245 2.16 3.83 -3.19
N PHE A 246 2.67 4.87 -3.83
CA PHE A 246 1.87 5.68 -4.74
C PHE A 246 2.50 5.92 -6.12
N ALA A 247 3.84 5.84 -6.24
CA ALA A 247 4.54 6.01 -7.50
C ALA A 247 5.82 5.16 -7.55
N GLY A 248 6.41 5.03 -8.73
CA GLY A 248 7.67 4.34 -8.94
C GLY A 248 8.45 4.96 -10.08
N ASN A 249 9.71 4.58 -10.23
CA ASN A 249 10.54 5.05 -11.32
C ASN A 249 10.34 4.17 -12.57
N ALA A 250 9.91 4.80 -13.66
CA ALA A 250 9.73 4.14 -14.96
C ALA A 250 11.05 3.70 -15.64
N ARG A 251 12.20 4.16 -15.16
CA ARG A 251 13.52 3.92 -15.77
C ARG A 251 14.19 2.60 -15.39
N GLY A 252 13.46 1.65 -14.81
CA GLY A 252 14.00 0.33 -14.44
C GLY A 252 14.88 0.31 -13.21
N LEU A 253 14.94 1.40 -12.45
CA LEU A 253 15.55 1.41 -11.13
C LEU A 253 14.58 0.81 -10.12
N SER A 254 15.07 -0.11 -9.28
CA SER A 254 14.25 -0.83 -8.31
C SER A 254 14.00 0.02 -7.06
N TYR A 255 13.18 1.07 -7.18
CA TYR A 255 12.71 1.81 -6.02
C TYR A 255 11.28 2.31 -6.17
N ALA A 256 10.62 2.44 -5.02
CA ALA A 256 9.26 2.93 -4.87
C ALA A 256 9.25 4.29 -4.17
N TYR A 257 8.31 5.14 -4.55
CA TYR A 257 7.91 6.31 -3.78
C TYR A 257 6.70 5.95 -2.93
N ILE A 258 6.78 6.25 -1.65
CA ILE A 258 5.70 5.97 -0.71
C ILE A 258 5.21 7.26 -0.07
N VAL A 259 3.93 7.32 0.22
CA VAL A 259 3.36 8.35 1.09
C VAL A 259 3.98 8.17 2.48
N PRO A 260 4.60 9.22 3.06
CA PRO A 260 5.22 9.15 4.38
C PRO A 260 4.25 8.70 5.48
N PHE A 261 4.79 7.99 6.46
CA PHE A 261 4.03 7.40 7.57
C PHE A 261 3.10 8.38 8.28
N GLU A 262 3.54 9.60 8.50
CA GLU A 262 2.79 10.62 9.22
C GLU A 262 1.45 10.94 8.53
N TYR A 263 1.46 11.08 7.20
CA TYR A 263 0.26 11.33 6.41
C TYR A 263 -0.64 10.09 6.37
N VAL A 264 -0.06 8.91 6.16
CA VAL A 264 -0.78 7.63 6.19
C VAL A 264 -1.49 7.45 7.52
N LYS A 265 -0.81 7.67 8.65
CA LYS A 265 -1.37 7.54 9.99
C LYS A 265 -2.51 8.52 10.23
N ASN A 266 -2.25 9.80 10.00
CA ASN A 266 -3.21 10.87 10.27
C ASN A 266 -4.48 10.71 9.42
N PHE A 267 -4.32 10.47 8.12
CA PHE A 267 -5.44 10.30 7.22
C PHE A 267 -6.25 9.04 7.52
N THR A 268 -5.58 7.91 7.80
CA THR A 268 -6.27 6.66 8.14
C THR A 268 -7.11 6.82 9.41
N GLN A 269 -6.58 7.44 10.46
CA GLN A 269 -7.32 7.67 11.71
C GLN A 269 -8.53 8.59 11.46
N LYS A 270 -8.33 9.73 10.81
CA LYS A 270 -9.40 10.67 10.45
C LYS A 270 -10.46 10.02 9.56
N GLY A 271 -10.06 9.28 8.54
CA GLY A 271 -10.97 8.58 7.63
C GLY A 271 -11.84 7.54 8.35
N ILE A 272 -11.24 6.77 9.27
CA ILE A 272 -11.97 5.81 10.11
C ILE A 272 -13.00 6.52 11.01
N GLU A 273 -12.64 7.66 11.62
CA GLU A 273 -13.54 8.46 12.45
C GLU A 273 -14.71 9.01 11.63
N MET A 274 -14.44 9.56 10.44
CA MET A 274 -15.45 10.08 9.54
C MET A 274 -16.45 9.01 9.09
N ILE A 275 -15.96 7.83 8.69
CA ILE A 275 -16.81 6.70 8.32
C ILE A 275 -17.66 6.26 9.52
N SER A 276 -17.06 6.16 10.70
CA SER A 276 -17.76 5.75 11.93
C SER A 276 -18.83 6.74 12.37
N SER A 277 -18.69 8.03 12.03
CA SER A 277 -19.70 9.07 12.30
C SER A 277 -20.83 9.13 11.26
N GLY A 278 -20.87 8.17 10.34
CA GLY A 278 -21.94 8.06 9.34
C GLY A 278 -21.75 8.94 8.11
N VAL A 279 -20.57 9.53 7.92
CA VAL A 279 -20.19 10.23 6.69
C VAL A 279 -19.97 9.19 5.60
N LYS A 280 -21.09 8.58 5.15
CA LYS A 280 -21.11 7.66 4.01
C LYS A 280 -21.57 8.45 2.79
N ASN A 281 -20.89 8.31 1.68
CA ASN A 281 -21.28 8.83 0.34
C ASN A 281 -21.07 10.32 0.07
N ARG A 282 -19.94 10.90 0.46
CA ARG A 282 -19.49 12.10 -0.24
C ARG A 282 -18.14 11.82 -0.88
N PRO A 283 -17.96 12.06 -2.19
CA PRO A 283 -16.62 12.35 -2.68
C PRO A 283 -16.17 13.59 -1.91
N TRP A 284 -15.24 13.42 -0.98
CA TRP A 284 -14.68 14.53 -0.25
C TRP A 284 -13.66 15.20 -1.16
N LEU A 285 -14.14 16.19 -1.88
CA LEU A 285 -13.33 17.27 -2.37
C LEU A 285 -12.89 18.07 -1.14
N LEU A 286 -11.67 17.85 -0.69
CA LEU A 286 -10.96 18.78 0.19
C LEU A 286 -10.37 19.95 -0.63
N SER A 287 -10.98 20.30 -1.76
CA SER A 287 -10.76 21.56 -2.46
C SER A 287 -12.11 22.19 -2.76
N GLU A 288 -12.41 23.29 -2.08
CA GLU A 288 -13.59 24.15 -2.33
C GLU A 288 -13.53 24.90 -3.68
N ASN A 289 -12.82 24.38 -4.69
CA ASN A 289 -12.63 25.04 -5.99
C ASN A 289 -12.91 24.13 -7.18
N GLU A 290 -14.08 23.48 -7.22
CA GLU A 290 -14.58 22.92 -8.47
C GLU A 290 -15.90 23.57 -8.90
N ASN A 291 -15.79 24.80 -9.37
CA ASN A 291 -16.71 25.38 -10.36
C ASN A 291 -15.91 25.67 -11.64
N SER A 292 -15.48 24.63 -12.33
CA SER A 292 -15.10 24.75 -13.75
C SER A 292 -15.37 23.41 -14.42
N GLU A 293 -16.36 23.40 -15.32
CA GLU A 293 -16.54 22.40 -16.38
C GLU A 293 -15.37 22.52 -17.39
N GLU A 294 -14.11 22.55 -16.91
CA GLU A 294 -12.95 22.45 -17.78
C GLU A 294 -12.80 20.99 -18.19
N GLU A 295 -12.79 20.75 -19.48
CA GLU A 295 -12.48 19.47 -20.10
C GLU A 295 -11.05 19.09 -19.66
N THR A 296 -10.93 18.27 -18.61
CA THR A 296 -9.65 17.80 -18.09
C THR A 296 -9.40 16.37 -18.55
N MET A 297 -8.17 16.12 -18.96
CA MET A 297 -7.68 14.80 -19.35
C MET A 297 -7.06 14.11 -18.11
N SER A 298 -7.28 12.82 -17.95
CA SER A 298 -6.68 12.06 -16.86
C SER A 298 -5.15 12.00 -16.97
N SER A 299 -4.47 11.74 -15.86
CA SER A 299 -3.01 11.59 -15.80
C SER A 299 -2.49 10.59 -16.87
N LYS A 300 -3.11 9.42 -16.97
CA LYS A 300 -2.71 8.37 -17.92
C LYS A 300 -2.84 8.81 -19.37
N GLU A 301 -3.93 9.48 -19.69
CA GLU A 301 -4.17 9.99 -21.06
C GLU A 301 -3.22 11.15 -21.39
N ALA A 302 -3.00 12.06 -20.41
CA ALA A 302 -2.08 13.18 -20.55
C ALA A 302 -0.64 12.70 -20.81
N VAL A 303 -0.16 11.77 -19.98
CA VAL A 303 1.18 11.18 -20.14
C VAL A 303 1.30 10.43 -21.46
N ALA A 304 0.30 9.63 -21.84
CA ALA A 304 0.31 8.91 -23.12
C ALA A 304 0.37 9.87 -24.31
N LEU A 305 -0.41 10.96 -24.29
CA LEU A 305 -0.40 12.00 -25.31
C LEU A 305 0.97 12.67 -25.42
N PHE A 306 1.54 13.07 -24.29
CA PHE A 306 2.84 13.75 -24.27
C PHE A 306 3.96 12.81 -24.76
N LEU A 307 4.01 11.56 -24.33
CA LEU A 307 4.99 10.57 -24.77
C LEU A 307 4.85 10.26 -26.27
N GLN A 308 3.62 10.07 -26.75
CA GLN A 308 3.38 9.84 -28.18
C GLN A 308 3.89 11.02 -29.02
N LYS A 309 3.59 12.24 -28.62
CA LYS A 309 4.05 13.44 -29.32
C LYS A 309 5.56 13.62 -29.28
N CYS A 310 6.21 13.29 -28.16
CA CYS A 310 7.67 13.28 -28.07
C CYS A 310 8.31 12.26 -29.03
N LEU A 311 7.69 11.10 -29.24
CA LEU A 311 8.16 10.10 -30.19
C LEU A 311 7.96 10.55 -31.66
N GLU A 312 6.86 11.26 -31.96
CA GLU A 312 6.59 11.83 -33.29
C GLU A 312 7.59 12.94 -33.67
N ILE A 313 8.01 13.77 -32.71
CA ILE A 313 8.93 14.90 -32.92
C ILE A 313 10.37 14.43 -33.17
N ASN A 314 10.82 13.37 -32.57
CA ASN A 314 12.16 12.79 -32.80
C ASN A 314 12.35 12.24 -34.22
N SER A 315 11.31 12.23 -35.06
CA SER A 315 11.38 11.74 -36.43
C SER A 315 11.52 12.82 -37.51
N GLU A 316 11.32 14.11 -37.20
CA GLU A 316 11.39 15.20 -38.17
C GLU A 316 12.01 16.50 -37.61
N ASP A 317 13.19 16.83 -38.09
CA ASP A 317 13.95 18.10 -38.10
C ASP A 317 13.65 19.28 -37.17
N THR A 318 14.66 19.59 -36.30
CA THR A 318 15.24 20.93 -35.97
C THR A 318 14.39 22.01 -35.32
N LYS A 319 14.17 21.83 -34.05
CA LYS A 319 14.31 22.84 -32.95
C LYS A 319 14.69 22.09 -31.67
N GLU A 320 15.78 21.34 -31.78
CA GLU A 320 16.05 20.14 -30.98
C GLU A 320 16.28 20.37 -29.48
N ALA A 321 16.92 21.46 -29.05
CA ALA A 321 17.39 21.56 -27.67
C ALA A 321 16.24 21.78 -26.66
N GLU A 322 15.22 22.59 -26.99
CA GLU A 322 14.10 22.85 -26.08
C GLU A 322 13.15 21.65 -25.99
N ILE A 323 12.91 20.99 -27.16
CA ILE A 323 12.02 19.83 -27.24
C ILE A 323 12.67 18.61 -26.61
N ASP A 324 13.97 18.40 -26.83
CA ASP A 324 14.70 17.26 -26.26
C ASP A 324 14.78 17.37 -24.72
N ASN A 325 15.07 18.56 -24.18
CA ASN A 325 15.01 18.82 -22.74
C ASN A 325 13.60 18.61 -22.18
N PHE A 326 12.58 19.01 -22.93
CA PHE A 326 11.20 18.86 -22.55
C PHE A 326 10.76 17.38 -22.54
N CYS A 327 11.05 16.63 -23.61
CA CYS A 327 10.75 15.21 -23.67
C CYS A 327 11.54 14.40 -22.62
N ARG A 328 12.78 14.79 -22.32
CA ARG A 328 13.52 14.24 -21.18
C ARG A 328 12.82 14.52 -19.87
N MET A 329 12.35 15.75 -19.65
CA MET A 329 11.61 16.11 -18.43
C MET A 329 10.35 15.24 -18.26
N ILE A 330 9.55 15.02 -19.32
CA ILE A 330 8.38 14.12 -19.27
C ILE A 330 8.81 12.68 -18.95
N MET A 331 9.90 12.19 -19.57
CA MET A 331 10.45 10.88 -19.29
C MET A 331 11.07 10.79 -17.88
N GLU A 332 11.45 11.93 -17.27
CA GLU A 332 11.98 12.02 -15.91
C GLU A 332 10.89 12.05 -14.83
N ILE A 333 9.73 12.62 -15.16
CA ILE A 333 8.58 12.73 -14.25
C ILE A 333 7.79 11.41 -14.19
N ASN A 334 7.86 10.55 -15.20
CA ASN A 334 7.15 9.27 -15.29
C ASN A 334 8.10 8.08 -15.29
#